data_deca441e655f5d5d451bbc1f83865d97
#
_entry.id   deca441e655f5d5d451bbc1f83865d97
#
_cell.length_a   1.000
_cell.length_b   1.000
_cell.length_c   1.000
_cell.angle_alpha   90.00
_cell.angle_beta   90.00
_cell.angle_gamma   90.00
#
_symmetry.space_group_name_H-M   'P 1'
#
loop_
_entity.id
_entity.type
_entity.pdbx_description
1 polymer ?
#
loop_
_entity_poly.entity_id
_entity_poly.type
_entity_poly.pdbx_seq_one_letter_code
_entity_poly.pdbx_strand_id
1 'polypeptide(L)'
;ANTQAALGRTLLDLTRSAPDAARRVVTLAPDVSSSTNLGGWVNKVGVWSPRERVDWFADDPETILHWRERPDGQHIELGIAETNLVGLLGELGATWSRWGEPLLPIGVVYDPFVERALEPWSFGIYAGGQSILVGTPSGVSLAPEGGAHQSITTPSVGLEQPGCVAYEPAFAIDVEWTLLAC
;
A
#
# COMPACT_ATOMS: atom_id res chain seq x y z
N ALA A 1 16.92 -0.17 10.91
CA ALA A 1 15.75 -0.03 10.07
C ALA A 1 15.26 -1.41 9.67
N ASN A 2 13.99 -1.68 9.77
CA ASN A 2 13.37 -2.92 9.27
C ASN A 2 12.84 -2.70 7.84
N THR A 3 12.46 -3.77 7.17
CA THR A 3 11.95 -3.76 5.80
C THR A 3 10.65 -2.94 5.67
N GLN A 4 9.75 -3.03 6.63
CA GLN A 4 8.49 -2.28 6.67
C GLN A 4 8.75 -0.75 6.69
N ALA A 5 9.67 -0.28 7.54
CA ALA A 5 10.05 1.13 7.59
C ALA A 5 10.78 1.59 6.31
N ALA A 6 11.44 0.65 5.60
CA ALA A 6 12.09 0.95 4.33
C ALA A 6 11.07 1.30 3.24
N LEU A 7 9.93 0.60 3.16
CA LEU A 7 8.87 0.89 2.19
C LEU A 7 8.42 2.36 2.28
N GLY A 8 7.97 2.78 3.46
CA GLY A 8 7.50 4.16 3.66
C GLY A 8 8.58 5.22 3.39
N ARG A 9 9.86 4.90 3.71
CA ARG A 9 10.98 5.79 3.44
C ARG A 9 11.28 5.89 1.96
N THR A 10 11.32 4.76 1.24
CA THR A 10 11.56 4.74 -0.21
C THR A 10 10.49 5.54 -0.95
N LEU A 11 9.21 5.38 -0.58
CA LEU A 11 8.13 6.18 -1.15
C LEU A 11 8.31 7.68 -0.89
N LEU A 12 8.68 8.04 0.33
CA LEU A 12 8.94 9.44 0.66
C LEU A 12 10.14 10.00 -0.10
N ASP A 13 11.23 9.24 -0.24
CA ASP A 13 12.42 9.66 -0.96
C ASP A 13 12.16 9.77 -2.47
N LEU A 14 11.27 8.94 -3.03
CA LEU A 14 10.83 9.02 -4.42
C LEU A 14 10.24 10.41 -4.74
N THR A 15 9.55 11.07 -3.79
CA THR A 15 9.01 12.42 -4.01
C THR A 15 10.08 13.45 -4.33
N ARG A 16 11.34 13.20 -3.97
CA ARG A 16 12.47 14.09 -4.18
C ARG A 16 13.33 13.65 -5.35
N SER A 17 13.59 12.34 -5.47
CA SER A 17 14.48 11.76 -6.47
C SER A 17 13.83 11.58 -7.84
N ALA A 18 12.52 11.29 -7.89
CA ALA A 18 11.76 11.07 -9.11
C ALA A 18 10.31 11.61 -8.97
N PRO A 19 10.13 12.93 -8.89
CA PRO A 19 8.83 13.55 -8.61
C PRO A 19 7.76 13.23 -9.65
N ASP A 20 8.12 12.99 -10.90
CA ASP A 20 7.19 12.63 -11.97
C ASP A 20 6.62 11.23 -11.77
N ALA A 21 7.44 10.26 -11.36
CA ALA A 21 6.99 8.92 -10.99
C ALA A 21 6.19 8.97 -9.68
N ALA A 22 6.67 9.72 -8.69
CA ALA A 22 5.99 9.85 -7.39
C ALA A 22 4.57 10.39 -7.53
N ARG A 23 4.30 11.29 -8.47
CA ARG A 23 2.94 11.81 -8.73
C ARG A 23 1.96 10.75 -9.26
N ARG A 24 2.46 9.63 -9.75
CA ARG A 24 1.65 8.51 -10.25
C ARG A 24 1.43 7.43 -9.19
N VAL A 25 2.16 7.47 -8.10
CA VAL A 25 1.99 6.52 -7.00
C VAL A 25 0.70 6.82 -6.24
N VAL A 26 -0.14 5.81 -6.09
CA VAL A 26 -1.33 5.83 -5.24
C VAL A 26 -1.21 4.70 -4.23
N THR A 27 -1.17 5.02 -2.95
CA THR A 27 -1.14 4.01 -1.90
C THR A 27 -2.54 3.77 -1.33
N LEU A 28 -2.82 2.52 -0.96
CA LEU A 28 -4.09 2.11 -0.36
C LEU A 28 -3.83 1.33 0.91
N ALA A 29 -4.62 1.56 1.95
CA ALA A 29 -4.56 0.78 3.18
C ALA A 29 -5.96 0.55 3.77
N PRO A 30 -6.21 -0.62 4.40
CA PRO A 30 -7.44 -0.90 5.12
C PRO A 30 -7.25 -0.59 6.61
N ASP A 31 -7.09 0.69 6.96
CA ASP A 31 -6.90 1.18 8.34
C ASP A 31 -5.58 0.74 9.01
N VAL A 32 -4.52 0.58 8.23
CA VAL A 32 -3.21 0.14 8.75
C VAL A 32 -2.05 1.05 8.36
N SER A 33 -2.28 2.23 7.80
CA SER A 33 -1.23 3.12 7.27
C SER A 33 -0.21 3.55 8.34
N SER A 34 -0.64 3.79 9.58
CA SER A 34 0.26 4.16 10.68
C SER A 34 1.11 2.97 11.15
N SER A 35 0.49 1.82 11.39
CA SER A 35 1.17 0.61 11.88
C SER A 35 2.06 -0.05 10.84
N THR A 36 1.85 0.23 9.56
CA THR A 36 2.69 -0.22 8.44
C THR A 36 3.76 0.80 8.02
N ASN A 37 3.98 1.83 8.82
CA ASN A 37 5.01 2.87 8.61
C ASN A 37 4.83 3.72 7.33
N LEU A 38 3.61 3.89 6.84
CA LEU A 38 3.30 4.79 5.73
C LEU A 38 3.14 6.25 6.17
N GLY A 39 3.14 6.55 7.47
CA GLY A 39 2.84 7.88 8.00
C GLY A 39 3.65 9.03 7.38
N GLY A 40 4.96 8.83 7.16
CA GLY A 40 5.80 9.83 6.51
C GLY A 40 5.37 10.15 5.07
N TRP A 41 5.02 9.12 4.31
CA TRP A 41 4.46 9.26 2.95
C TRP A 41 3.10 9.96 3.00
N VAL A 42 2.16 9.47 3.82
CA VAL A 42 0.80 10.00 3.94
C VAL A 42 0.80 11.47 4.37
N ASN A 43 1.64 11.83 5.34
CA ASN A 43 1.82 13.23 5.75
C ASN A 43 2.31 14.13 4.60
N LYS A 44 3.11 13.59 3.68
CA LYS A 44 3.66 14.33 2.55
C LYS A 44 2.64 14.51 1.43
N VAL A 45 1.94 13.44 1.05
CA VAL A 45 1.08 13.42 -0.14
C VAL A 45 -0.41 13.64 0.15
N GLY A 46 -0.82 13.47 1.40
CA GLY A 46 -2.22 13.60 1.82
C GLY A 46 -3.08 12.37 1.51
N VAL A 47 -4.23 12.34 2.13
CA VAL A 47 -5.29 11.35 1.93
C VAL A 47 -6.27 11.87 0.89
N TRP A 48 -6.66 11.03 -0.05
CA TRP A 48 -7.63 11.40 -1.06
C TRP A 48 -9.04 11.56 -0.47
N SER A 49 -9.71 12.63 -0.86
CA SER A 49 -11.11 12.88 -0.56
C SER A 49 -11.73 13.67 -1.72
N PRO A 50 -13.02 13.46 -2.06
CA PRO A 50 -13.71 14.19 -3.13
C PRO A 50 -13.71 15.72 -2.96
N ARG A 51 -13.50 16.18 -1.74
CA ARG A 51 -13.39 17.59 -1.37
C ARG A 51 -12.46 17.73 -0.17
N GLU A 52 -11.85 18.89 -0.01
CA GLU A 52 -11.05 19.18 1.18
C GLU A 52 -11.91 19.07 2.44
N ARG A 53 -11.41 18.38 3.44
CA ARG A 53 -12.05 18.22 4.74
C ARG A 53 -11.38 19.11 5.79
N VAL A 54 -12.18 19.59 6.72
CA VAL A 54 -11.68 20.34 7.87
C VAL A 54 -10.97 19.37 8.82
N ASP A 55 -9.75 19.70 9.17
CA ASP A 55 -9.02 19.01 10.24
C ASP A 55 -9.47 19.58 11.59
N TRP A 56 -10.30 18.82 12.29
CA TRP A 56 -10.81 19.20 13.61
C TRP A 56 -9.76 19.09 14.73
N PHE A 57 -8.63 18.45 14.46
CA PHE A 57 -7.54 18.19 15.41
C PHE A 57 -6.25 18.91 15.03
N ALA A 58 -6.32 19.88 14.13
CA ALA A 58 -5.14 20.61 13.65
C ALA A 58 -4.29 21.25 14.76
N ASP A 59 -4.95 21.61 15.86
CA ASP A 59 -4.31 22.27 17.02
C ASP A 59 -3.90 21.28 18.13
N ASP A 60 -4.11 19.96 17.93
CA ASP A 60 -3.73 18.96 18.92
C ASP A 60 -2.23 18.65 18.85
N PRO A 61 -1.44 19.04 19.88
CA PRO A 61 0.00 18.83 19.89
C PRO A 61 0.43 17.35 20.02
N GLU A 62 -0.51 16.45 20.36
CA GLU A 62 -0.23 15.03 20.50
C GLU A 62 -0.49 14.26 19.20
N THR A 63 -1.05 14.90 18.20
CA THR A 63 -1.29 14.28 16.89
C THR A 63 0.03 13.98 16.19
N ILE A 64 0.27 12.69 15.91
CA ILE A 64 1.49 12.21 15.22
C ILE A 64 1.33 12.28 13.69
N LEU A 65 0.10 12.09 13.21
CA LEU A 65 -0.22 12.05 11.80
C LEU A 65 -0.91 13.34 11.40
N HIS A 66 -0.28 14.12 10.52
CA HIS A 66 -0.72 15.45 10.08
C HIS A 66 -1.13 15.45 8.60
N TRP A 67 -1.77 14.40 8.12
CA TRP A 67 -2.25 14.38 6.75
C TRP A 67 -3.46 15.32 6.56
N ARG A 68 -3.60 15.79 5.32
CA ARG A 68 -4.80 16.50 4.90
C ARG A 68 -5.64 15.61 3.99
N GLU A 69 -6.95 15.64 4.17
CA GLU A 69 -7.89 14.98 3.26
C GLU A 69 -8.30 15.96 2.16
N ARG A 70 -7.91 15.69 0.91
CA ARG A 70 -8.07 16.61 -0.22
C ARG A 70 -8.11 15.88 -1.57
N PRO A 71 -8.65 16.52 -2.65
CA PRO A 71 -8.83 15.88 -3.95
C PRO A 71 -7.53 15.42 -4.65
N ASP A 72 -6.41 16.04 -4.35
CA ASP A 72 -5.09 15.68 -4.88
C ASP A 72 -4.25 14.80 -3.94
N GLY A 73 -4.87 14.25 -2.89
CA GLY A 73 -4.24 13.26 -2.02
C GLY A 73 -3.91 11.97 -2.78
N GLN A 74 -2.79 11.35 -2.44
CA GLN A 74 -2.29 10.13 -3.10
C GLN A 74 -2.40 8.88 -2.22
N HIS A 75 -2.99 8.97 -1.05
CA HIS A 75 -3.30 7.83 -0.20
C HIS A 75 -4.81 7.65 -0.08
N ILE A 76 -5.28 6.42 -0.21
CA ILE A 76 -6.68 6.07 -0.03
C ILE A 76 -6.81 5.20 1.21
N GLU A 77 -7.45 5.75 2.25
CA GLU A 77 -7.76 5.02 3.47
C GLU A 77 -9.18 4.47 3.38
N LEU A 78 -9.32 3.14 3.37
CA LEU A 78 -10.59 2.47 3.07
C LEU A 78 -11.34 2.01 4.32
N GLY A 79 -10.72 2.11 5.51
CA GLY A 79 -11.20 1.38 6.66
C GLY A 79 -10.95 -0.14 6.49
N ILE A 80 -11.42 -0.97 7.44
CA ILE A 80 -11.17 -2.41 7.46
C ILE A 80 -11.97 -3.10 6.33
N ALA A 81 -11.42 -3.11 5.13
CA ALA A 81 -12.08 -3.59 3.91
C ALA A 81 -11.07 -4.12 2.87
N GLU A 82 -10.38 -5.23 3.16
CA GLU A 82 -9.33 -5.80 2.31
C GLU A 82 -9.82 -6.18 0.91
N THR A 83 -11.04 -6.70 0.81
CA THR A 83 -11.67 -7.04 -0.48
C THR A 83 -11.84 -5.79 -1.36
N ASN A 84 -12.28 -4.68 -0.77
CA ASN A 84 -12.44 -3.42 -1.47
C ASN A 84 -11.09 -2.83 -1.87
N LEU A 85 -10.06 -2.99 -1.01
CA LEU A 85 -8.70 -2.58 -1.30
C LEU A 85 -8.18 -3.21 -2.59
N VAL A 86 -8.25 -4.52 -2.71
CA VAL A 86 -7.72 -5.21 -3.89
C VAL A 86 -8.57 -5.00 -5.13
N GLY A 87 -9.90 -4.83 -4.99
CA GLY A 87 -10.77 -4.42 -6.09
C GLY A 87 -10.36 -3.07 -6.65
N LEU A 88 -10.17 -2.07 -5.77
CA LEU A 88 -9.71 -0.75 -6.18
C LEU A 88 -8.27 -0.77 -6.71
N LEU A 89 -7.40 -1.61 -6.13
CA LEU A 89 -6.03 -1.81 -6.60
C LEU A 89 -6.00 -2.30 -8.06
N GLY A 90 -6.88 -3.25 -8.41
CA GLY A 90 -7.05 -3.74 -9.78
C GLY A 90 -7.54 -2.65 -10.74
N GLU A 91 -8.53 -1.86 -10.33
CA GLU A 91 -9.07 -0.76 -11.14
C GLU A 91 -8.03 0.36 -11.37
N LEU A 92 -7.32 0.78 -10.34
CA LEU A 92 -6.24 1.77 -10.46
C LEU A 92 -5.09 1.23 -11.31
N GLY A 93 -4.76 -0.06 -11.18
CA GLY A 93 -3.74 -0.73 -11.98
C GLY A 93 -4.09 -0.88 -13.45
N ALA A 94 -5.37 -0.79 -13.81
CA ALA A 94 -5.85 -0.86 -15.19
C ALA A 94 -5.99 0.52 -15.87
N THR A 95 -5.67 1.62 -15.20
CA THR A 95 -5.84 2.98 -15.74
C THR A 95 -5.00 3.24 -16.99
N TRP A 96 -3.83 2.63 -17.09
CA TRP A 96 -2.95 2.73 -18.27
C TRP A 96 -3.65 2.26 -19.56
N SER A 97 -4.44 1.18 -19.48
CA SER A 97 -5.13 0.62 -20.66
C SER A 97 -6.50 1.25 -20.90
N ARG A 98 -7.21 1.67 -19.82
CA ARG A 98 -8.57 2.22 -19.91
C ARG A 98 -8.59 3.73 -20.18
N TRP A 99 -7.62 4.46 -19.64
CA TRP A 99 -7.61 5.92 -19.65
C TRP A 99 -6.36 6.53 -20.32
N GLY A 100 -5.36 5.70 -20.66
CA GLY A 100 -4.09 6.16 -21.21
C GLY A 100 -3.17 6.85 -20.20
N GLU A 101 -3.53 6.80 -18.91
CA GLU A 101 -2.77 7.43 -17.81
C GLU A 101 -2.36 6.36 -16.80
N PRO A 102 -1.09 5.92 -16.79
CA PRO A 102 -0.63 4.92 -15.84
C PRO A 102 -0.60 5.48 -14.43
N LEU A 103 -1.29 4.83 -13.51
CA LEU A 103 -1.06 4.96 -12.08
C LEU A 103 -0.19 3.81 -11.59
N LEU A 104 0.50 4.02 -10.49
CA LEU A 104 1.34 3.04 -9.80
C LEU A 104 0.71 2.72 -8.43
N PRO A 105 -0.32 1.88 -8.39
CA PRO A 105 -1.02 1.60 -7.16
C PRO A 105 -0.27 0.59 -6.30
N ILE A 106 -0.17 0.90 -5.00
CA ILE A 106 0.49 0.07 -3.98
C ILE A 106 -0.49 -0.13 -2.82
N GLY A 107 -1.01 -1.34 -2.69
CA GLY A 107 -1.85 -1.74 -1.56
C GLY A 107 -0.99 -2.29 -0.43
N VAL A 108 -1.23 -1.84 0.80
CA VAL A 108 -0.53 -2.33 1.99
C VAL A 108 -1.54 -2.90 2.97
N VAL A 109 -1.36 -4.15 3.35
CA VAL A 109 -2.29 -4.89 4.20
C VAL A 109 -1.50 -5.80 5.15
N TYR A 110 -2.10 -6.17 6.28
CA TYR A 110 -1.49 -7.20 7.13
C TYR A 110 -1.43 -8.55 6.41
N ASP A 111 -0.28 -9.19 6.51
CA ASP A 111 0.07 -10.42 5.80
C ASP A 111 -1.06 -11.49 5.80
N PRO A 112 -1.65 -11.90 6.93
CA PRO A 112 -2.69 -12.93 6.93
C PRO A 112 -3.98 -12.48 6.24
N PHE A 113 -4.20 -11.19 6.07
CA PHE A 113 -5.44 -10.67 5.48
C PHE A 113 -5.40 -10.56 3.96
N VAL A 114 -4.25 -10.81 3.35
CA VAL A 114 -4.15 -11.05 1.89
C VAL A 114 -5.11 -12.17 1.47
N GLU A 115 -5.25 -13.22 2.28
CA GLU A 115 -6.12 -14.37 1.97
C GLU A 115 -7.61 -14.02 1.84
N ARG A 116 -8.10 -12.99 2.54
CA ARG A 116 -9.48 -12.52 2.42
C ARG A 116 -9.81 -11.93 1.04
N ALA A 117 -8.80 -11.53 0.35
CA ALA A 117 -8.91 -10.73 -0.86
C ALA A 117 -8.44 -11.46 -2.12
N LEU A 118 -8.20 -12.77 -2.04
CA LEU A 118 -7.59 -13.56 -3.12
C LEU A 118 -8.39 -13.55 -4.41
N GLU A 119 -9.71 -13.74 -4.31
CA GLU A 119 -10.56 -13.81 -5.51
C GLU A 119 -10.59 -12.46 -6.26
N PRO A 120 -10.93 -11.32 -5.66
CA PRO A 120 -10.92 -10.05 -6.35
C PRO A 120 -9.51 -9.62 -6.79
N TRP A 121 -8.45 -10.03 -6.08
CA TRP A 121 -7.08 -9.80 -6.53
C TRP A 121 -6.74 -10.58 -7.79
N SER A 122 -7.07 -11.87 -7.83
CA SER A 122 -6.93 -12.72 -9.00
C SER A 122 -7.69 -12.13 -10.19
N PHE A 123 -8.92 -11.65 -9.96
CA PHE A 123 -9.72 -10.98 -11.00
C PHE A 123 -9.05 -9.68 -11.49
N GLY A 124 -8.50 -8.87 -10.60
CA GLY A 124 -7.77 -7.66 -10.95
C GLY A 124 -6.57 -7.93 -11.88
N ILE A 125 -5.79 -8.97 -11.58
CA ILE A 125 -4.69 -9.43 -12.43
C ILE A 125 -5.20 -9.91 -13.80
N TYR A 126 -6.23 -10.74 -13.80
CA TYR A 126 -6.87 -11.22 -15.03
C TYR A 126 -7.40 -10.08 -15.91
N ALA A 127 -7.92 -9.03 -15.31
CA ALA A 127 -8.42 -7.83 -16.00
C ALA A 127 -7.29 -6.91 -16.53
N GLY A 128 -6.04 -7.26 -16.31
CA GLY A 128 -4.87 -6.50 -16.76
C GLY A 128 -4.43 -5.38 -15.80
N GLY A 129 -4.89 -5.41 -14.57
CA GLY A 129 -4.45 -4.49 -13.52
C GLY A 129 -2.99 -4.74 -13.14
N GLN A 130 -2.17 -3.69 -13.22
CA GLN A 130 -0.77 -3.70 -12.79
C GLN A 130 -0.65 -2.99 -11.45
N SER A 131 -0.26 -3.70 -10.42
CA SER A 131 -0.25 -3.18 -9.05
C SER A 131 0.75 -3.92 -8.18
N ILE A 132 1.11 -3.31 -7.06
CA ILE A 132 1.92 -3.93 -6.02
C ILE A 132 1.03 -4.18 -4.81
N LEU A 133 0.97 -5.42 -4.33
CA LEU A 133 0.33 -5.77 -3.07
C LEU A 133 1.40 -6.16 -2.05
N VAL A 134 1.41 -5.48 -0.91
CA VAL A 134 2.39 -5.66 0.16
C VAL A 134 1.71 -6.26 1.38
N GLY A 135 2.07 -7.47 1.74
CA GLY A 135 1.71 -8.11 3.01
C GLY A 135 2.74 -7.75 4.09
N THR A 136 2.35 -7.06 5.16
CA THR A 136 3.28 -6.62 6.21
C THR A 136 2.57 -6.34 7.54
N PRO A 137 3.16 -6.64 8.70
CA PRO A 137 4.40 -7.41 8.87
C PRO A 137 4.21 -8.88 8.46
N SER A 138 5.31 -9.50 8.00
CA SER A 138 5.30 -10.83 7.39
C SER A 138 5.45 -11.94 8.44
N GLY A 139 4.82 -13.08 8.17
CA GLY A 139 4.97 -14.32 8.91
C GLY A 139 4.50 -14.22 10.36
N VAL A 140 5.40 -14.52 11.30
CA VAL A 140 5.12 -14.54 12.75
C VAL A 140 5.70 -13.32 13.47
N SER A 141 6.05 -12.26 12.76
CA SER A 141 6.75 -11.09 13.32
C SER A 141 5.88 -10.28 14.28
N LEU A 142 4.55 -10.35 14.16
CA LEU A 142 3.59 -9.61 14.99
C LEU A 142 3.18 -10.43 16.22
N ALA A 143 4.15 -10.92 16.97
CA ALA A 143 3.93 -11.78 18.13
C ALA A 143 3.02 -11.21 19.22
N PRO A 144 3.07 -9.91 19.57
CA PRO A 144 2.19 -9.35 20.62
C PRO A 144 0.71 -9.39 20.27
N GLU A 145 0.34 -9.37 19.00
CA GLU A 145 -1.05 -9.40 18.54
C GLU A 145 -1.58 -10.83 18.33
N GLY A 146 -0.72 -11.84 18.45
CA GLY A 146 -1.07 -13.25 18.43
C GLY A 146 -1.35 -13.80 17.03
N GLY A 147 -1.81 -15.08 17.01
CA GLY A 147 -1.93 -15.87 15.79
C GLY A 147 -2.90 -15.34 14.75
N ALA A 148 -3.90 -14.50 15.15
CA ALA A 148 -4.84 -13.90 14.21
C ALA A 148 -4.18 -12.90 13.24
N HIS A 149 -3.00 -12.39 13.59
CA HIS A 149 -2.20 -11.45 12.77
C HIS A 149 -0.91 -12.09 12.24
N GLN A 150 -0.84 -13.41 12.24
CA GLN A 150 0.32 -14.19 11.79
C GLN A 150 -0.10 -15.10 10.64
N SER A 151 0.79 -15.28 9.66
CA SER A 151 0.59 -16.19 8.54
C SER A 151 1.91 -16.82 8.12
N ILE A 152 1.86 -18.08 7.71
CA ILE A 152 2.95 -18.78 7.05
C ILE A 152 2.56 -19.20 5.64
N THR A 153 1.35 -18.87 5.19
CA THR A 153 0.77 -19.30 3.91
C THR A 153 0.86 -18.23 2.83
N THR A 154 0.92 -16.95 3.19
CA THR A 154 0.93 -15.84 2.24
C THR A 154 2.03 -15.92 1.18
N PRO A 155 3.27 -16.36 1.47
CA PRO A 155 4.28 -16.56 0.43
C PRO A 155 3.86 -17.55 -0.66
N SER A 156 3.11 -18.61 -0.33
CA SER A 156 2.63 -19.57 -1.31
C SER A 156 1.62 -18.97 -2.28
N VAL A 157 0.79 -18.05 -1.80
CA VAL A 157 -0.17 -17.31 -2.64
C VAL A 157 0.55 -16.58 -3.76
N GLY A 158 1.64 -15.87 -3.45
CA GLY A 158 2.44 -15.17 -4.45
C GLY A 158 3.09 -16.09 -5.48
N LEU A 159 3.42 -17.32 -5.08
CA LEU A 159 4.01 -18.34 -5.97
C LEU A 159 2.96 -19.03 -6.86
N GLU A 160 1.76 -19.22 -6.34
CA GLU A 160 0.70 -19.98 -7.02
C GLU A 160 -0.19 -19.09 -7.93
N GLN A 161 -0.24 -17.78 -7.68
CA GLN A 161 -1.10 -16.86 -8.43
C GLN A 161 -0.55 -16.61 -9.83
N PRO A 162 -1.27 -17.00 -10.91
CA PRO A 162 -0.85 -16.71 -12.27
C PRO A 162 -0.75 -15.20 -12.53
N GLY A 163 0.31 -14.77 -13.21
CA GLY A 163 0.54 -13.35 -13.52
C GLY A 163 1.12 -12.53 -12.37
N CYS A 164 1.40 -13.16 -11.24
CA CYS A 164 2.07 -12.54 -10.09
C CYS A 164 3.56 -12.83 -10.10
N VAL A 165 4.37 -11.84 -9.69
CA VAL A 165 5.77 -12.02 -9.34
C VAL A 165 5.90 -11.73 -7.84
N ALA A 166 6.33 -12.70 -7.07
CA ALA A 166 6.43 -12.59 -5.61
C ALA A 166 7.86 -12.32 -5.16
N TYR A 167 8.01 -11.47 -4.18
CA TYR A 167 9.29 -11.12 -3.54
C TYR A 167 9.17 -11.22 -2.03
N GLU A 168 10.22 -11.69 -1.37
CA GLU A 168 10.38 -11.70 0.09
C GLU A 168 11.67 -10.95 0.46
N PRO A 169 11.65 -9.60 0.51
CA PRO A 169 12.84 -8.80 0.80
C PRO A 169 13.35 -9.04 2.22
N ALA A 170 14.62 -9.42 2.37
CA ALA A 170 15.25 -9.68 3.66
C ALA A 170 15.82 -8.40 4.32
N PHE A 171 16.30 -7.46 3.53
CA PHE A 171 16.94 -6.23 4.00
C PHE A 171 16.22 -4.99 3.48
N ALA A 172 16.45 -3.86 4.16
CA ALA A 172 15.86 -2.58 3.77
C ALA A 172 16.21 -2.17 2.33
N ILE A 173 17.44 -2.47 1.88
CA ILE A 173 17.89 -2.18 0.52
C ILE A 173 17.18 -3.05 -0.53
N ASP A 174 16.83 -4.29 -0.17
CA ASP A 174 16.11 -5.19 -1.06
C ASP A 174 14.70 -4.65 -1.33
N VAL A 175 14.05 -4.03 -0.32
CA VAL A 175 12.73 -3.39 -0.49
C VAL A 175 12.82 -2.23 -1.49
N GLU A 176 13.84 -1.38 -1.35
CA GLU A 176 14.07 -0.28 -2.27
C GLU A 176 14.27 -0.78 -3.70
N TRP A 177 15.18 -1.73 -3.91
CA TRP A 177 15.44 -2.27 -5.24
C TRP A 177 14.25 -2.99 -5.84
N THR A 178 13.51 -3.76 -5.04
CA THR A 178 12.31 -4.45 -5.50
C THR A 178 11.24 -3.44 -5.93
N LEU A 179 10.97 -2.43 -5.10
CA LEU A 179 9.98 -1.40 -5.41
C LEU A 179 10.32 -0.62 -6.69
N LEU A 180 11.62 -0.32 -6.91
CA LEU A 180 12.07 0.38 -8.11
C LEU A 180 12.13 -0.50 -9.36
N ALA A 181 12.14 -1.83 -9.20
CA ALA A 181 12.13 -2.79 -10.30
C ALA A 181 10.72 -3.16 -10.78
N CYS A 182 9.71 -3.04 -9.90
CA CYS A 182 8.30 -3.29 -10.22
C CYS A 182 7.71 -2.16 -11.03
#